data_b078e05cd56a460b76283415107fb76f
#
_entry.id   b078e05cd56a460b76283415107fb76f
#
_cell.length_a   1.000
_cell.length_b   1.000
_cell.length_c   1.000
_cell.angle_alpha   90.00
_cell.angle_beta   90.00
_cell.angle_gamma   90.00
#
_symmetry.space_group_name_H-M   'P 1'
#
loop_
_entity.id
_entity.type
_entity.pdbx_description
1 polymer ?
#
loop_
_entity_poly.entity_id
_entity_poly.type
_entity_poly.pdbx_seq_one_letter_code
_entity_poly.pdbx_strand_id
1 'polypeptide(L)'
;MKEGQSSRTAEAAAALRANHFKNTTNPVFSDPYAFEMTSKGWKKLLSTPLIVKLMNSPILNRTLGLLSGQVVGRSRYAEDLLNQAVQHNIEQYVLVGAGLDSFVLRKSQHYPTLKIFEVDHPDTQAAKQSKLKKLGELPSTVEFVSINFEKESISEALARSRYVRKTPTFFSWLGTTHYLKPDTTLQTLKSIAEFAANGSEVVLDYSTDFQELKGIERLGSMGVAQFTHLLKEPLLGQFKPSDLHQAVEKMGFEVVEDLSGEAITERYFYNRADNIRHTSATRLLHLRLNK
;
A
#
# COMPACT_ATOMS: atom_id res chain seq x y z
N MET A 1 5.62 16.57 0.87
CA MET A 1 4.26 16.87 1.41
C MET A 1 4.22 18.32 1.95
N LYS A 2 3.04 19.00 1.96
CA LYS A 2 2.92 20.28 2.70
C LYS A 2 2.77 19.97 4.19
N GLU A 3 3.55 20.67 5.02
CA GLU A 3 3.46 20.59 6.48
C GLU A 3 2.02 20.83 6.97
N GLY A 4 1.52 20.02 7.89
CA GLY A 4 0.16 20.10 8.44
C GLY A 4 -0.97 19.54 7.55
N GLN A 5 -0.67 18.84 6.45
CA GLN A 5 -1.69 18.22 5.59
C GLN A 5 -1.44 16.73 5.41
N SER A 6 -2.52 15.93 5.54
CA SER A 6 -2.49 14.51 5.19
C SER A 6 -2.19 14.31 3.70
N SER A 7 -1.58 13.18 3.36
CA SER A 7 -1.31 12.80 1.97
C SER A 7 -2.61 12.76 1.14
N ARG A 8 -2.63 13.51 0.03
CA ARG A 8 -3.76 13.53 -0.91
C ARG A 8 -3.85 12.25 -1.72
N THR A 9 -2.72 11.62 -1.98
CA THR A 9 -2.69 10.31 -2.67
C THR A 9 -3.20 9.20 -1.76
N ALA A 10 -2.94 9.25 -0.44
CA ALA A 10 -3.57 8.36 0.52
C ALA A 10 -5.11 8.52 0.55
N GLU A 11 -5.62 9.75 0.45
CA GLU A 11 -7.07 10.00 0.34
C GLU A 11 -7.66 9.44 -0.96
N ALA A 12 -6.97 9.61 -2.10
CA ALA A 12 -7.40 9.04 -3.37
C ALA A 12 -7.42 7.50 -3.32
N ALA A 13 -6.39 6.87 -2.73
CA ALA A 13 -6.36 5.43 -2.55
C ALA A 13 -7.52 4.92 -1.65
N ALA A 14 -7.84 5.61 -0.56
CA ALA A 14 -8.99 5.29 0.27
C ALA A 14 -10.32 5.45 -0.52
N ALA A 15 -10.44 6.48 -1.35
CA ALA A 15 -11.62 6.70 -2.19
C ALA A 15 -11.81 5.59 -3.24
N LEU A 16 -10.72 5.11 -3.85
CA LEU A 16 -10.75 3.97 -4.79
C LEU A 16 -11.19 2.68 -4.09
N ARG A 17 -10.67 2.37 -2.88
CA ARG A 17 -11.13 1.22 -2.10
C ARG A 17 -12.60 1.34 -1.72
N ALA A 18 -13.04 2.53 -1.29
CA ALA A 18 -14.44 2.80 -0.93
C ALA A 18 -15.37 2.62 -2.13
N ASN A 19 -15.00 3.16 -3.30
CA ASN A 19 -15.77 2.99 -4.54
C ASN A 19 -15.86 1.53 -4.94
N HIS A 20 -14.73 0.82 -4.92
CA HIS A 20 -14.67 -0.61 -5.25
C HIS A 20 -15.57 -1.44 -4.33
N PHE A 21 -15.45 -1.26 -3.02
CA PHE A 21 -16.26 -1.99 -2.05
C PHE A 21 -17.76 -1.75 -2.22
N LYS A 22 -18.18 -0.48 -2.39
CA LYS A 22 -19.59 -0.10 -2.45
C LYS A 22 -20.28 -0.43 -3.78
N ASN A 23 -19.54 -0.41 -4.89
CA ASN A 23 -20.13 -0.41 -6.23
C ASN A 23 -19.71 -1.61 -7.09
N THR A 24 -19.04 -2.60 -6.50
CA THR A 24 -18.64 -3.83 -7.19
C THR A 24 -19.34 -5.04 -6.60
N THR A 25 -19.99 -5.86 -7.42
CA THR A 25 -20.75 -7.04 -6.98
C THR A 25 -19.88 -8.06 -6.25
N ASN A 26 -18.66 -8.29 -6.76
CA ASN A 26 -17.66 -9.18 -6.15
C ASN A 26 -16.38 -8.40 -5.93
N PRO A 27 -16.24 -7.66 -4.82
CA PRO A 27 -15.04 -6.88 -4.58
C PRO A 27 -13.83 -7.79 -4.35
N VAL A 28 -12.74 -7.50 -5.06
CA VAL A 28 -11.44 -8.17 -4.88
C VAL A 28 -10.90 -7.92 -3.47
N PHE A 29 -11.18 -6.73 -2.95
CA PHE A 29 -10.77 -6.30 -1.62
C PHE A 29 -11.94 -5.60 -0.91
N SER A 30 -12.26 -6.06 0.29
CA SER A 30 -13.37 -5.53 1.08
C SER A 30 -12.88 -4.56 2.15
N ASP A 31 -13.17 -3.27 1.97
CA ASP A 31 -12.84 -2.22 2.93
C ASP A 31 -14.08 -1.39 3.29
N PRO A 32 -14.90 -1.84 4.25
CA PRO A 32 -16.11 -1.15 4.66
C PRO A 32 -15.85 0.20 5.31
N TYR A 33 -14.65 0.44 5.85
CA TYR A 33 -14.26 1.68 6.50
C TYR A 33 -13.61 2.69 5.55
N ALA A 34 -13.24 2.30 4.34
CA ALA A 34 -12.52 3.17 3.40
C ALA A 34 -13.27 4.48 3.12
N PHE A 35 -14.59 4.43 3.02
CA PHE A 35 -15.42 5.64 2.82
C PHE A 35 -15.24 6.64 3.97
N GLU A 36 -15.22 6.16 5.21
CA GLU A 36 -15.06 7.01 6.38
C GLU A 36 -13.64 7.59 6.51
N MET A 37 -12.65 6.89 5.94
CA MET A 37 -11.26 7.37 5.86
C MET A 37 -11.08 8.51 4.85
N THR A 38 -12.03 8.74 3.93
CA THR A 38 -11.90 9.81 2.93
C THR A 38 -12.21 11.20 3.50
N SER A 39 -11.82 12.25 2.77
CA SER A 39 -12.19 13.63 3.09
C SER A 39 -13.65 13.94 2.72
N LYS A 40 -14.16 15.07 3.22
CA LYS A 40 -15.53 15.54 2.91
C LYS A 40 -15.77 15.69 1.39
N GLY A 41 -14.74 16.13 0.64
CA GLY A 41 -14.81 16.26 -0.82
C GLY A 41 -15.01 14.92 -1.51
N TRP A 42 -14.23 13.92 -1.14
CA TRP A 42 -14.37 12.56 -1.65
C TRP A 42 -15.70 11.91 -1.23
N LYS A 43 -16.14 12.11 0.01
CA LYS A 43 -17.46 11.64 0.46
C LYS A 43 -18.60 12.20 -0.39
N LYS A 44 -18.58 13.51 -0.67
CA LYS A 44 -19.57 14.14 -1.54
C LYS A 44 -19.55 13.54 -2.95
N LEU A 45 -18.37 13.37 -3.54
CA LEU A 45 -18.20 12.79 -4.88
C LEU A 45 -18.72 11.34 -4.92
N LEU A 46 -18.32 10.50 -3.97
CA LEU A 46 -18.73 9.09 -3.88
C LEU A 46 -20.19 8.89 -3.43
N SER A 47 -20.87 9.94 -2.97
CA SER A 47 -22.31 9.94 -2.65
C SER A 47 -23.18 10.49 -3.77
N THR A 48 -22.60 10.96 -4.89
CA THR A 48 -23.32 11.51 -6.03
C THR A 48 -23.58 10.40 -7.06
N PRO A 49 -24.83 9.90 -7.24
CA PRO A 49 -25.11 8.70 -8.04
C PRO A 49 -24.64 8.80 -9.50
N LEU A 50 -24.78 9.97 -10.13
CA LEU A 50 -24.35 10.19 -11.50
C LEU A 50 -22.83 10.08 -11.64
N ILE A 51 -22.06 10.63 -10.70
CA ILE A 51 -20.60 10.55 -10.68
C ILE A 51 -20.16 9.11 -10.48
N VAL A 52 -20.76 8.41 -9.52
CA VAL A 52 -20.46 7.00 -9.23
C VAL A 52 -20.76 6.12 -10.44
N LYS A 53 -21.91 6.31 -11.10
CA LYS A 53 -22.27 5.59 -12.34
C LYS A 53 -21.24 5.85 -13.45
N LEU A 54 -20.80 7.09 -13.60
CA LEU A 54 -19.77 7.45 -14.58
C LEU A 54 -18.43 6.81 -14.25
N MET A 55 -17.96 6.93 -12.99
CA MET A 55 -16.70 6.34 -12.53
C MET A 55 -16.63 4.81 -12.70
N ASN A 56 -17.76 4.12 -12.57
CA ASN A 56 -17.85 2.67 -12.71
C ASN A 56 -18.32 2.21 -14.09
N SER A 57 -18.40 3.13 -15.07
CA SER A 57 -18.76 2.75 -16.44
C SER A 57 -17.65 1.87 -17.06
N PRO A 58 -17.98 0.83 -17.85
CA PRO A 58 -16.99 -0.04 -18.49
C PRO A 58 -16.00 0.74 -19.38
N ILE A 59 -16.40 1.88 -19.92
CA ILE A 59 -15.53 2.72 -20.76
C ILE A 59 -14.46 3.40 -19.89
N LEU A 60 -14.84 4.03 -18.77
CA LEU A 60 -13.88 4.69 -17.88
C LEU A 60 -13.02 3.69 -17.11
N ASN A 61 -13.55 2.51 -16.81
CA ASN A 61 -12.77 1.46 -16.15
C ASN A 61 -11.62 0.91 -17.01
N ARG A 62 -11.59 1.19 -18.32
CA ARG A 62 -10.39 0.90 -19.13
C ARG A 62 -9.16 1.69 -18.69
N THR A 63 -9.36 2.84 -18.02
CA THR A 63 -8.28 3.70 -17.49
C THR A 63 -8.34 3.81 -15.97
N LEU A 64 -9.45 4.27 -15.39
CA LEU A 64 -9.61 4.39 -13.94
C LEU A 64 -9.59 3.02 -13.24
N GLY A 65 -10.04 1.97 -13.93
CA GLY A 65 -9.98 0.60 -13.44
C GLY A 65 -8.55 0.08 -13.22
N LEU A 66 -7.56 0.62 -13.93
CA LEU A 66 -6.14 0.32 -13.69
C LEU A 66 -5.68 0.79 -12.31
N LEU A 67 -6.06 2.02 -11.94
CA LEU A 67 -5.75 2.57 -10.61
C LEU A 67 -6.51 1.86 -9.50
N SER A 68 -7.80 1.58 -9.72
CA SER A 68 -8.59 0.79 -8.77
C SER A 68 -7.97 -0.60 -8.58
N GLY A 69 -7.63 -1.28 -9.68
CA GLY A 69 -6.98 -2.58 -9.66
C GLY A 69 -5.63 -2.56 -8.94
N GLN A 70 -4.79 -1.54 -9.19
CA GLN A 70 -3.54 -1.36 -8.47
C GLN A 70 -3.76 -1.25 -6.96
N VAL A 71 -4.66 -0.36 -6.53
CA VAL A 71 -4.88 -0.11 -5.10
C VAL A 71 -5.49 -1.32 -4.39
N VAL A 72 -6.52 -1.95 -4.97
CA VAL A 72 -7.19 -3.08 -4.31
C VAL A 72 -6.40 -4.37 -4.45
N GLY A 73 -5.70 -4.56 -5.58
CA GLY A 73 -4.86 -5.74 -5.83
C GLY A 73 -3.70 -5.84 -4.86
N ARG A 74 -2.95 -4.73 -4.66
CA ARG A 74 -1.84 -4.72 -3.70
C ARG A 74 -2.30 -4.95 -2.27
N SER A 75 -3.44 -4.35 -1.87
CA SER A 75 -4.00 -4.55 -0.54
C SER A 75 -4.44 -6.00 -0.31
N ARG A 76 -5.08 -6.62 -1.31
CA ARG A 76 -5.47 -8.03 -1.26
C ARG A 76 -4.26 -8.94 -1.17
N TYR A 77 -3.26 -8.73 -2.01
CA TYR A 77 -2.03 -9.52 -2.03
C TYR A 77 -1.30 -9.48 -0.69
N ALA A 78 -1.09 -8.29 -0.12
CA ALA A 78 -0.42 -8.15 1.16
C ALA A 78 -1.17 -8.81 2.31
N GLU A 79 -2.51 -8.73 2.34
CA GLU A 79 -3.29 -9.38 3.39
C GLU A 79 -3.36 -10.91 3.22
N ASP A 80 -3.36 -11.42 1.99
CA ASP A 80 -3.27 -12.87 1.74
C ASP A 80 -1.92 -13.42 2.25
N LEU A 81 -0.82 -12.71 2.00
CA LEU A 81 0.51 -13.10 2.49
C LEU A 81 0.65 -12.93 4.00
N LEU A 82 0.12 -11.84 4.58
CA LEU A 82 0.09 -11.68 6.03
C LEU A 82 -0.65 -12.85 6.71
N ASN A 83 -1.79 -13.26 6.15
CA ASN A 83 -2.54 -14.39 6.70
C ASN A 83 -1.70 -15.68 6.69
N GLN A 84 -0.94 -15.93 5.62
CA GLN A 84 -0.01 -17.06 5.55
C GLN A 84 1.14 -16.89 6.56
N ALA A 85 1.75 -15.70 6.64
CA ALA A 85 2.85 -15.41 7.55
C ALA A 85 2.46 -15.62 9.02
N VAL A 86 1.26 -15.20 9.43
CA VAL A 86 0.74 -15.43 10.79
C VAL A 86 0.55 -16.92 11.07
N GLN A 87 0.11 -17.72 10.09
CA GLN A 87 0.05 -19.19 10.22
C GLN A 87 1.44 -19.82 10.39
N HIS A 88 2.50 -19.13 9.96
CA HIS A 88 3.90 -19.54 10.14
C HIS A 88 4.60 -18.81 11.31
N ASN A 89 3.82 -18.44 12.34
CA ASN A 89 4.30 -17.84 13.58
C ASN A 89 4.92 -16.43 13.46
N ILE A 90 4.52 -15.64 12.47
CA ILE A 90 4.79 -14.20 12.49
C ILE A 90 3.90 -13.55 13.55
N GLU A 91 4.52 -12.86 14.51
CA GLU A 91 3.84 -12.23 15.66
C GLU A 91 3.78 -10.70 15.58
N GLN A 92 4.47 -10.10 14.63
CA GLN A 92 4.53 -8.66 14.44
C GLN A 92 4.20 -8.28 12.99
N TYR A 93 3.40 -7.24 12.85
CA TYR A 93 3.05 -6.66 11.56
C TYR A 93 3.36 -5.17 11.56
N VAL A 94 4.15 -4.72 10.60
CA VAL A 94 4.51 -3.31 10.40
C VAL A 94 3.92 -2.82 9.08
N LEU A 95 2.98 -1.88 9.16
CA LEU A 95 2.47 -1.15 7.99
C LEU A 95 3.36 0.07 7.77
N VAL A 96 4.23 0.01 6.78
CA VAL A 96 5.16 1.09 6.43
C VAL A 96 4.48 2.06 5.46
N GLY A 97 4.33 3.32 5.86
CA GLY A 97 3.53 4.28 5.11
C GLY A 97 2.03 3.92 5.15
N ALA A 98 1.50 3.67 6.36
CA ALA A 98 0.14 3.14 6.57
C ALA A 98 -0.98 4.00 5.97
N GLY A 99 -0.73 5.29 5.70
CA GLY A 99 -1.68 6.19 5.06
C GLY A 99 -3.05 6.19 5.70
N LEU A 100 -4.06 6.02 4.89
CA LEU A 100 -5.46 5.86 5.31
C LEU A 100 -5.94 4.41 5.15
N ASP A 101 -5.04 3.43 5.33
CA ASP A 101 -5.43 2.02 5.42
C ASP A 101 -6.31 1.78 6.65
N SER A 102 -7.29 0.90 6.53
CA SER A 102 -8.24 0.59 7.60
C SER A 102 -8.00 -0.79 8.25
N PHE A 103 -6.84 -1.42 8.01
CA PHE A 103 -6.51 -2.75 8.51
C PHE A 103 -6.81 -2.91 10.01
N VAL A 104 -6.40 -1.95 10.82
CA VAL A 104 -6.59 -1.97 12.28
C VAL A 104 -8.06 -2.01 12.71
N LEU A 105 -8.99 -1.50 11.89
CA LEU A 105 -10.43 -1.64 12.14
C LEU A 105 -11.01 -2.94 11.58
N ARG A 106 -10.50 -3.38 10.42
CA ARG A 106 -11.07 -4.55 9.71
C ARG A 106 -10.58 -5.88 10.26
N LYS A 107 -9.33 -5.91 10.70
CA LYS A 107 -8.62 -7.18 10.88
C LYS A 107 -7.96 -7.37 12.26
N SER A 108 -7.70 -6.31 13.03
CA SER A 108 -6.98 -6.48 14.30
C SER A 108 -7.65 -7.45 15.26
N GLN A 109 -8.98 -7.50 15.30
CA GLN A 109 -9.72 -8.46 16.13
C GLN A 109 -9.59 -9.91 15.67
N HIS A 110 -9.28 -10.16 14.39
CA HIS A 110 -9.04 -11.50 13.87
C HIS A 110 -7.64 -12.02 14.24
N TYR A 111 -6.75 -11.14 14.65
CA TYR A 111 -5.38 -11.44 15.04
C TYR A 111 -5.09 -10.90 16.46
N PRO A 112 -5.71 -11.47 17.50
CA PRO A 112 -5.68 -10.91 18.86
C PRO A 112 -4.28 -10.89 19.49
N THR A 113 -3.35 -11.71 19.01
CA THR A 113 -1.96 -11.80 19.51
C THR A 113 -0.97 -11.04 18.63
N LEU A 114 -1.35 -10.66 17.41
CA LEU A 114 -0.48 -9.96 16.46
C LEU A 114 -0.25 -8.52 16.94
N LYS A 115 1.00 -8.15 17.15
CA LYS A 115 1.40 -6.76 17.43
C LYS A 115 1.44 -5.99 16.13
N ILE A 116 0.66 -4.92 16.02
CA ILE A 116 0.49 -4.14 14.80
C ILE A 116 1.10 -2.75 15.01
N PHE A 117 2.04 -2.39 14.14
CA PHE A 117 2.71 -1.08 14.14
C PHE A 117 2.35 -0.33 12.86
N GLU A 118 1.60 0.76 12.99
CA GLU A 118 1.36 1.66 11.87
C GLU A 118 2.41 2.77 11.85
N VAL A 119 3.26 2.74 10.83
CA VAL A 119 4.37 3.67 10.67
C VAL A 119 4.02 4.66 9.56
N ASP A 120 3.94 5.96 9.86
CA ASP A 120 3.63 7.01 8.89
C ASP A 120 4.10 8.39 9.33
N HIS A 121 4.03 9.34 8.41
CA HIS A 121 4.29 10.75 8.70
C HIS A 121 3.32 11.29 9.76
N PRO A 122 3.80 12.08 10.74
CA PRO A 122 2.98 12.56 11.86
C PRO A 122 1.65 13.19 11.45
N ASP A 123 1.64 14.02 10.40
CA ASP A 123 0.44 14.72 9.94
C ASP A 123 -0.62 13.75 9.38
N THR A 124 -0.19 12.76 8.59
CA THR A 124 -1.08 11.72 8.03
C THR A 124 -1.62 10.84 9.15
N GLN A 125 -0.75 10.46 10.08
CA GLN A 125 -1.09 9.63 11.22
C GLN A 125 -2.09 10.33 12.16
N ALA A 126 -1.90 11.62 12.47
CA ALA A 126 -2.82 12.41 13.29
C ALA A 126 -4.21 12.54 12.64
N ALA A 127 -4.24 12.80 11.31
CA ALA A 127 -5.48 12.84 10.55
C ALA A 127 -6.23 11.49 10.57
N LYS A 128 -5.50 10.38 10.42
CA LYS A 128 -6.04 9.02 10.50
C LYS A 128 -6.60 8.72 11.88
N GLN A 129 -5.81 8.94 12.94
CA GLN A 129 -6.24 8.69 14.33
C GLN A 129 -7.51 9.47 14.70
N SER A 130 -7.63 10.72 14.22
CA SER A 130 -8.85 11.51 14.43
C SER A 130 -10.10 10.89 13.82
N LYS A 131 -9.95 10.16 12.70
CA LYS A 131 -11.05 9.43 12.04
C LYS A 131 -11.32 8.10 12.76
N LEU A 132 -10.26 7.36 13.13
CA LEU A 132 -10.36 6.07 13.83
C LEU A 132 -11.11 6.20 15.16
N LYS A 133 -10.83 7.23 15.95
CA LYS A 133 -11.52 7.52 17.24
C LYS A 133 -13.05 7.63 17.11
N LYS A 134 -13.57 7.92 15.92
CA LYS A 134 -15.02 8.04 15.66
C LYS A 134 -15.64 6.72 15.20
N LEU A 135 -14.84 5.72 14.86
CA LEU A 135 -15.26 4.47 14.24
C LEU A 135 -15.21 3.27 15.19
N GLY A 136 -14.51 3.39 16.30
CA GLY A 136 -14.42 2.36 17.31
C GLY A 136 -13.12 2.41 18.12
N GLU A 137 -13.05 1.56 19.12
CA GLU A 137 -11.85 1.36 19.91
C GLU A 137 -10.89 0.39 19.21
N LEU A 138 -9.61 0.68 19.31
CA LEU A 138 -8.56 -0.19 18.76
C LEU A 138 -8.01 -1.09 19.88
N PRO A 139 -7.64 -2.34 19.54
CA PRO A 139 -6.98 -3.22 20.50
C PRO A 139 -5.65 -2.63 20.99
N SER A 140 -5.25 -2.99 22.20
CA SER A 140 -3.97 -2.59 22.79
C SER A 140 -2.75 -3.14 22.04
N THR A 141 -2.95 -4.08 21.12
CA THR A 141 -1.92 -4.63 20.21
C THR A 141 -1.55 -3.68 19.08
N VAL A 142 -2.33 -2.60 18.85
CA VAL A 142 -2.08 -1.59 17.82
C VAL A 142 -1.25 -0.45 18.40
N GLU A 143 -0.19 -0.07 17.72
CA GLU A 143 0.67 1.06 18.06
C GLU A 143 0.93 1.93 16.83
N PHE A 144 0.87 3.26 17.03
CA PHE A 144 1.16 4.25 15.99
C PHE A 144 2.56 4.81 16.20
N VAL A 145 3.41 4.64 15.19
CA VAL A 145 4.82 5.07 15.21
C VAL A 145 5.02 6.15 14.16
N SER A 146 5.27 7.37 14.61
CA SER A 146 5.53 8.49 13.71
C SER A 146 6.93 8.41 13.13
N ILE A 147 7.06 8.66 11.80
CA ILE A 147 8.33 8.71 11.09
C ILE A 147 8.33 9.81 10.03
N ASN A 148 9.50 10.43 9.85
CA ASN A 148 9.80 11.19 8.65
C ASN A 148 10.97 10.51 7.91
N PHE A 149 10.66 9.78 6.84
CA PHE A 149 11.64 9.02 6.05
C PHE A 149 12.78 9.87 5.45
N GLU A 150 12.64 11.20 5.42
CA GLU A 150 13.71 12.10 4.99
C GLU A 150 14.71 12.42 6.12
N LYS A 151 14.36 12.14 7.38
CA LYS A 151 15.11 12.57 8.57
C LYS A 151 15.60 11.43 9.45
N GLU A 152 14.93 10.29 9.42
CA GLU A 152 15.24 9.16 10.29
C GLU A 152 14.96 7.81 9.59
N SER A 153 15.62 6.77 10.06
CA SER A 153 15.42 5.40 9.58
C SER A 153 14.21 4.73 10.25
N ILE A 154 13.67 3.72 9.58
CA ILE A 154 12.58 2.92 10.14
C ILE A 154 13.03 2.18 11.43
N SER A 155 14.31 1.81 11.54
CA SER A 155 14.84 1.17 12.74
C SER A 155 14.86 2.11 13.95
N GLU A 156 15.17 3.39 13.77
CA GLU A 156 15.13 4.41 14.82
C GLU A 156 13.68 4.68 15.24
N ALA A 157 12.77 4.78 14.29
CA ALA A 157 11.34 4.96 14.58
C ALA A 157 10.78 3.80 15.40
N LEU A 158 10.99 2.56 14.96
CA LEU A 158 10.51 1.36 15.66
C LEU A 158 11.20 1.12 17.02
N ALA A 159 12.43 1.62 17.21
CA ALA A 159 13.12 1.54 18.50
C ALA A 159 12.41 2.32 19.63
N ARG A 160 11.55 3.28 19.29
CA ARG A 160 10.72 4.04 20.24
C ARG A 160 9.38 3.38 20.57
N SER A 161 9.13 2.19 20.03
CA SER A 161 7.88 1.44 20.17
C SER A 161 8.10 0.12 20.92
N ARG A 162 7.03 -0.65 21.07
CA ARG A 162 7.09 -2.01 21.63
C ARG A 162 7.58 -3.07 20.62
N TYR A 163 8.14 -2.65 19.49
CA TYR A 163 8.70 -3.56 18.49
C TYR A 163 9.85 -4.38 19.05
N VAL A 164 9.86 -5.68 18.76
CA VAL A 164 10.87 -6.62 19.25
C VAL A 164 11.75 -7.11 18.09
N ARG A 165 13.00 -6.63 18.01
CA ARG A 165 13.94 -6.92 16.91
C ARG A 165 14.26 -8.41 16.70
N LYS A 166 14.11 -9.23 17.73
CA LYS A 166 14.41 -10.67 17.67
C LYS A 166 13.23 -11.54 17.22
N THR A 167 12.09 -10.94 16.95
CA THR A 167 10.88 -11.63 16.54
C THR A 167 10.64 -11.41 15.04
N PRO A 168 10.48 -12.49 14.25
CA PRO A 168 10.14 -12.37 12.84
C PRO A 168 8.91 -11.51 12.61
N THR A 169 8.99 -10.65 11.62
CA THR A 169 8.02 -9.57 11.38
C THR A 169 7.58 -9.56 9.92
N PHE A 170 6.30 -9.36 9.67
CA PHE A 170 5.79 -9.06 8.35
C PHE A 170 5.72 -7.55 8.15
N PHE A 171 6.36 -7.05 7.10
CA PHE A 171 6.31 -5.65 6.70
C PHE A 171 5.48 -5.51 5.42
N SER A 172 4.46 -4.66 5.42
CA SER A 172 3.82 -4.22 4.19
C SER A 172 4.17 -2.77 3.90
N TRP A 173 4.69 -2.51 2.71
CA TRP A 173 5.11 -1.18 2.27
C TRP A 173 4.47 -0.85 0.94
N LEU A 174 3.22 -0.40 0.99
CA LEU A 174 2.37 -0.26 -0.17
C LEU A 174 2.05 1.21 -0.49
N GLY A 175 2.21 1.57 -1.77
CA GLY A 175 1.83 2.87 -2.29
C GLY A 175 2.71 4.04 -1.86
N THR A 176 3.90 3.77 -1.36
CA THR A 176 4.83 4.78 -0.86
C THR A 176 6.10 4.85 -1.71
N THR A 177 6.63 3.71 -2.15
CA THR A 177 7.88 3.60 -2.91
C THR A 177 7.89 4.43 -4.19
N HIS A 178 6.72 4.59 -4.83
CA HIS A 178 6.54 5.39 -6.04
C HIS A 178 6.92 6.87 -5.86
N TYR A 179 6.80 7.40 -4.64
CA TYR A 179 7.04 8.81 -4.29
C TYR A 179 8.43 9.06 -3.71
N LEU A 180 9.17 8.00 -3.38
CA LEU A 180 10.51 8.06 -2.85
C LEU A 180 11.55 7.95 -3.98
N LYS A 181 12.71 8.58 -3.79
CA LYS A 181 13.85 8.31 -4.68
C LYS A 181 14.28 6.84 -4.54
N PRO A 182 14.78 6.21 -5.62
CA PRO A 182 15.25 4.83 -5.57
C PRO A 182 16.23 4.56 -4.41
N ASP A 183 17.20 5.46 -4.19
CA ASP A 183 18.17 5.33 -3.10
C ASP A 183 17.48 5.31 -1.72
N THR A 184 16.47 6.13 -1.50
CA THR A 184 15.71 6.14 -0.24
C THR A 184 14.97 4.81 -0.02
N THR A 185 14.40 4.25 -1.07
CA THR A 185 13.75 2.92 -1.02
C THR A 185 14.78 1.84 -0.68
N LEU A 186 15.92 1.82 -1.36
CA LEU A 186 16.99 0.84 -1.09
C LEU A 186 17.58 1.00 0.32
N GLN A 187 17.79 2.23 0.79
CA GLN A 187 18.26 2.50 2.17
C GLN A 187 17.26 1.99 3.22
N THR A 188 15.95 2.16 2.98
CA THR A 188 14.92 1.66 3.88
C THR A 188 14.90 0.13 3.91
N LEU A 189 14.99 -0.55 2.75
CA LEU A 189 15.10 -2.01 2.68
C LEU A 189 16.36 -2.51 3.37
N LYS A 190 17.49 -1.85 3.16
CA LYS A 190 18.75 -2.15 3.85
C LYS A 190 18.59 -2.00 5.37
N SER A 191 17.99 -0.91 5.83
CA SER A 191 17.70 -0.72 7.25
C SER A 191 16.83 -1.87 7.81
N ILE A 192 15.76 -2.28 7.10
CA ILE A 192 14.94 -3.44 7.51
C ILE A 192 15.80 -4.71 7.58
N ALA A 193 16.62 -4.97 6.56
CA ALA A 193 17.51 -6.13 6.54
C ALA A 193 18.46 -6.17 7.73
N GLU A 194 18.99 -5.02 8.16
CA GLU A 194 19.96 -4.94 9.25
C GLU A 194 19.32 -5.15 10.62
N PHE A 195 18.11 -4.67 10.88
CA PHE A 195 17.53 -4.72 12.22
C PHE A 195 16.47 -5.81 12.42
N ALA A 196 15.78 -6.26 11.37
CA ALA A 196 14.73 -7.27 11.49
C ALA A 196 15.32 -8.66 11.76
N ALA A 197 14.56 -9.52 12.40
CA ALA A 197 14.94 -10.91 12.66
C ALA A 197 14.96 -11.71 11.35
N ASN A 198 15.79 -12.75 11.31
CA ASN A 198 15.77 -13.76 10.26
C ASN A 198 14.37 -14.37 10.10
N GLY A 199 13.95 -14.67 8.88
CA GLY A 199 12.59 -15.11 8.58
C GLY A 199 11.54 -14.00 8.53
N SER A 200 11.93 -12.72 8.73
CA SER A 200 11.03 -11.60 8.47
C SER A 200 10.72 -11.46 6.99
N GLU A 201 9.51 -11.00 6.68
CA GLU A 201 9.03 -10.85 5.30
C GLU A 201 8.70 -9.39 4.98
N VAL A 202 8.92 -8.98 3.74
CA VAL A 202 8.58 -7.64 3.24
C VAL A 202 7.77 -7.78 1.97
N VAL A 203 6.60 -7.15 1.94
CA VAL A 203 5.79 -7.01 0.73
C VAL A 203 5.73 -5.54 0.35
N LEU A 204 6.11 -5.23 -0.88
CA LEU A 204 6.05 -3.87 -1.41
C LEU A 204 5.53 -3.83 -2.84
N ASP A 205 4.96 -2.70 -3.24
CA ASP A 205 4.73 -2.40 -4.64
C ASP A 205 5.77 -1.39 -5.13
N TYR A 206 6.15 -1.50 -6.40
CA TYR A 206 7.09 -0.58 -7.01
C TYR A 206 6.72 -0.29 -8.47
N SER A 207 7.14 0.87 -8.98
CA SER A 207 6.94 1.24 -10.39
C SER A 207 8.09 0.74 -11.25
N THR A 208 7.74 0.31 -12.46
CA THR A 208 8.69 0.09 -13.56
C THR A 208 8.79 1.33 -14.45
N ASP A 209 9.64 1.30 -15.47
CA ASP A 209 9.78 2.41 -16.41
C ASP A 209 8.49 2.58 -17.23
N PHE A 210 7.84 3.72 -17.06
CA PHE A 210 6.61 4.06 -17.81
C PHE A 210 6.84 4.25 -19.30
N GLN A 211 8.08 4.46 -19.75
CA GLN A 211 8.39 4.64 -21.16
C GLN A 211 8.27 3.34 -21.95
N GLU A 212 8.41 2.19 -21.27
CA GLU A 212 8.25 0.87 -21.87
C GLU A 212 6.77 0.49 -22.08
N LEU A 213 5.84 1.21 -21.44
CA LEU A 213 4.40 0.97 -21.58
C LEU A 213 3.88 1.42 -22.95
N LYS A 214 2.84 0.74 -23.44
CA LYS A 214 2.20 1.03 -24.73
C LYS A 214 0.71 1.35 -24.55
N GLY A 215 0.15 2.03 -25.57
CA GLY A 215 -1.29 2.25 -25.68
C GLY A 215 -1.90 2.97 -24.47
N ILE A 216 -3.05 2.47 -24.02
CA ILE A 216 -3.87 3.09 -22.99
C ILE A 216 -3.18 3.11 -21.62
N GLU A 217 -2.30 2.14 -21.35
CA GLU A 217 -1.56 2.09 -20.08
C GLU A 217 -0.51 3.19 -19.99
N ARG A 218 0.20 3.47 -21.08
CA ARG A 218 1.11 4.61 -21.17
C ARG A 218 0.38 5.94 -20.93
N LEU A 219 -0.74 6.14 -21.61
CA LEU A 219 -1.56 7.35 -21.41
C LEU A 219 -2.09 7.47 -19.99
N GLY A 220 -2.57 6.37 -19.42
CA GLY A 220 -3.03 6.31 -18.04
C GLY A 220 -1.92 6.65 -17.04
N SER A 221 -0.74 6.05 -17.18
CA SER A 221 0.41 6.30 -16.31
C SER A 221 0.93 7.74 -16.42
N MET A 222 0.94 8.32 -17.63
CA MET A 222 1.27 9.74 -17.82
C MET A 222 0.23 10.65 -17.13
N GLY A 223 -1.06 10.32 -17.23
CA GLY A 223 -2.14 11.05 -16.53
C GLY A 223 -1.98 11.00 -15.01
N VAL A 224 -1.64 9.83 -14.46
CA VAL A 224 -1.35 9.67 -13.01
C VAL A 224 -0.12 10.48 -12.61
N ALA A 225 0.97 10.41 -13.37
CA ALA A 225 2.18 11.18 -13.10
C ALA A 225 1.90 12.69 -13.09
N GLN A 226 1.12 13.19 -14.05
CA GLN A 226 0.71 14.58 -14.08
C GLN A 226 -0.19 14.96 -12.90
N PHE A 227 -1.14 14.10 -12.54
CA PHE A 227 -2.04 14.33 -11.41
C PHE A 227 -1.27 14.37 -10.08
N THR A 228 -0.39 13.42 -9.82
CA THR A 228 0.44 13.38 -8.60
C THR A 228 1.41 14.54 -8.53
N HIS A 229 1.95 14.98 -9.67
CA HIS A 229 2.78 16.19 -9.75
C HIS A 229 1.99 17.46 -9.34
N LEU A 230 0.73 17.60 -9.81
CA LEU A 230 -0.15 18.69 -9.40
C LEU A 230 -0.50 18.66 -7.90
N LEU A 231 -0.56 17.46 -7.31
CA LEU A 231 -0.74 17.26 -5.88
C LEU A 231 0.54 17.54 -5.06
N LYS A 232 1.67 17.84 -5.70
CA LYS A 232 3.01 17.98 -5.10
C LYS A 232 3.53 16.69 -4.47
N GLU A 233 3.11 15.56 -4.99
CA GLU A 233 3.56 14.22 -4.65
C GLU A 233 4.02 13.51 -5.96
N PRO A 234 5.12 13.96 -6.61
CA PRO A 234 5.55 13.42 -7.90
C PRO A 234 6.01 11.97 -7.77
N LEU A 235 5.83 11.19 -8.84
CA LEU A 235 6.36 9.83 -8.94
C LEU A 235 7.87 9.90 -9.23
N LEU A 236 8.68 9.43 -8.29
CA LEU A 236 10.14 9.48 -8.34
C LEU A 236 10.76 8.08 -8.41
N GLY A 237 10.12 7.10 -7.79
CA GLY A 237 10.62 5.74 -7.62
C GLY A 237 10.28 4.86 -8.81
N GLN A 238 11.28 4.51 -9.62
CA GLN A 238 11.18 3.52 -10.68
C GLN A 238 12.36 2.57 -10.58
N PHE A 239 12.12 1.28 -10.83
CA PHE A 239 13.13 0.25 -10.79
C PHE A 239 13.03 -0.67 -12.02
N LYS A 240 14.18 -1.12 -12.51
CA LYS A 240 14.23 -2.32 -13.33
C LYS A 240 14.18 -3.53 -12.40
N PRO A 241 13.31 -4.52 -12.66
CA PRO A 241 13.17 -5.68 -11.78
C PRO A 241 14.50 -6.38 -11.47
N SER A 242 15.34 -6.62 -12.49
CA SER A 242 16.65 -7.23 -12.33
C SER A 242 17.57 -6.50 -11.36
N ASP A 243 17.58 -5.16 -11.44
CA ASP A 243 18.47 -4.33 -10.64
C ASP A 243 18.00 -4.30 -9.17
N LEU A 244 16.67 -4.24 -8.98
CA LEU A 244 16.06 -4.31 -7.65
C LEU A 244 16.31 -5.68 -7.00
N HIS A 245 16.13 -6.79 -7.73
CA HIS A 245 16.40 -8.14 -7.24
C HIS A 245 17.86 -8.28 -6.79
N GLN A 246 18.81 -7.90 -7.65
CA GLN A 246 20.23 -7.94 -7.30
C GLN A 246 20.56 -7.10 -6.06
N ALA A 247 19.93 -5.93 -5.92
CA ALA A 247 20.15 -5.07 -4.77
C ALA A 247 19.64 -5.70 -3.47
N VAL A 248 18.43 -6.24 -3.45
CA VAL A 248 17.84 -6.85 -2.24
C VAL A 248 18.52 -8.15 -1.86
N GLU A 249 18.94 -8.96 -2.83
CA GLU A 249 19.72 -10.19 -2.58
C GLU A 249 21.05 -9.88 -1.89
N LYS A 250 21.76 -8.81 -2.30
CA LYS A 250 22.99 -8.34 -1.63
C LYS A 250 22.74 -7.86 -0.19
N MET A 251 21.49 -7.52 0.17
CA MET A 251 21.11 -7.13 1.52
C MET A 251 20.73 -8.36 2.39
N GLY A 252 20.68 -9.56 1.81
CA GLY A 252 20.30 -10.80 2.50
C GLY A 252 18.84 -11.17 2.36
N PHE A 253 18.10 -10.55 1.44
CA PHE A 253 16.76 -10.99 1.10
C PHE A 253 16.76 -12.06 0.00
N GLU A 254 15.88 -13.03 0.15
CA GLU A 254 15.42 -13.90 -0.92
C GLU A 254 14.22 -13.24 -1.61
N VAL A 255 14.22 -13.21 -2.96
CA VAL A 255 13.03 -12.84 -3.74
C VAL A 255 12.11 -14.04 -3.81
N VAL A 256 11.06 -14.05 -2.99
CA VAL A 256 10.07 -15.13 -2.94
C VAL A 256 9.15 -15.08 -4.16
N GLU A 257 8.67 -13.88 -4.50
CA GLU A 257 7.78 -13.65 -5.64
C GLU A 257 7.89 -12.21 -6.12
N ASP A 258 7.83 -12.01 -7.44
CA ASP A 258 7.72 -10.69 -8.08
C ASP A 258 6.66 -10.75 -9.18
N LEU A 259 5.47 -10.24 -8.90
CA LEU A 259 4.32 -10.31 -9.79
C LEU A 259 4.25 -9.09 -10.71
N SER A 260 4.17 -9.35 -12.01
CA SER A 260 3.82 -8.32 -13.00
C SER A 260 2.34 -7.92 -12.89
N GLY A 261 1.97 -6.79 -13.50
CA GLY A 261 0.59 -6.36 -13.57
C GLY A 261 -0.35 -7.38 -14.23
N GLU A 262 0.16 -8.11 -15.24
CA GLU A 262 -0.57 -9.20 -15.88
C GLU A 262 -0.79 -10.37 -14.90
N ALA A 263 0.24 -10.80 -14.19
CA ALA A 263 0.14 -11.89 -13.23
C ALA A 263 -0.80 -11.56 -12.07
N ILE A 264 -0.80 -10.30 -11.59
CA ILE A 264 -1.76 -9.83 -10.58
C ILE A 264 -3.18 -9.81 -11.15
N THR A 265 -3.32 -9.40 -12.42
CA THR A 265 -4.63 -9.40 -13.11
C THR A 265 -5.16 -10.80 -13.26
N GLU A 266 -4.35 -11.76 -13.66
CA GLU A 266 -4.72 -13.16 -13.75
C GLU A 266 -5.14 -13.74 -12.39
N ARG A 267 -4.38 -13.43 -11.32
CA ARG A 267 -4.63 -13.95 -9.96
C ARG A 267 -5.91 -13.42 -9.32
N TYR A 268 -6.21 -12.11 -9.48
CA TYR A 268 -7.28 -11.44 -8.70
C TYR A 268 -8.39 -10.84 -9.53
N PHE A 269 -8.17 -10.63 -10.84
CA PHE A 269 -9.11 -9.91 -11.70
C PHE A 269 -9.53 -10.72 -12.92
N TYR A 270 -9.22 -12.02 -12.94
CA TYR A 270 -9.55 -12.87 -14.07
C TYR A 270 -11.05 -12.82 -14.40
N ASN A 271 -11.35 -12.67 -15.70
CA ASN A 271 -12.68 -12.70 -16.28
C ASN A 271 -13.73 -11.73 -15.66
N ARG A 272 -13.28 -10.54 -15.23
CA ARG A 272 -14.17 -9.51 -14.68
C ARG A 272 -14.92 -8.75 -15.76
N ALA A 273 -16.25 -8.65 -15.63
CA ALA A 273 -17.12 -7.91 -16.56
C ALA A 273 -16.96 -6.36 -16.43
N ASP A 274 -16.46 -5.87 -15.29
CA ASP A 274 -16.30 -4.46 -15.00
C ASP A 274 -15.01 -3.84 -15.58
N ASN A 275 -14.17 -4.62 -16.26
CA ASN A 275 -12.88 -4.23 -16.83
C ASN A 275 -11.84 -3.70 -15.82
N ILE A 276 -12.06 -3.90 -14.52
CA ILE A 276 -11.05 -3.58 -13.51
C ILE A 276 -9.92 -4.60 -13.63
N ARG A 277 -8.68 -4.10 -13.72
CA ARG A 277 -7.46 -4.91 -13.77
C ARG A 277 -6.30 -4.14 -13.17
N HIS A 278 -5.23 -4.83 -12.84
CA HIS A 278 -4.01 -4.19 -12.37
C HIS A 278 -3.26 -3.52 -13.54
N THR A 279 -2.57 -2.41 -13.26
CA THR A 279 -1.73 -1.75 -14.26
C THR A 279 -0.42 -2.50 -14.47
N SER A 280 0.11 -2.51 -15.69
CA SER A 280 1.46 -3.03 -15.98
C SER A 280 2.59 -2.06 -15.53
N ALA A 281 2.22 -0.84 -15.09
CA ALA A 281 3.18 0.16 -14.61
C ALA A 281 3.79 -0.17 -13.24
N THR A 282 3.20 -1.11 -12.51
CA THR A 282 3.63 -1.46 -11.16
C THR A 282 3.66 -2.97 -10.95
N ARG A 283 4.52 -3.40 -10.05
CA ARG A 283 4.73 -4.80 -9.67
C ARG A 283 4.56 -4.97 -8.17
N LEU A 284 4.31 -6.20 -7.73
CA LEU A 284 4.27 -6.59 -6.31
C LEU A 284 5.42 -7.53 -6.00
N LEU A 285 6.24 -7.15 -5.05
CA LEU A 285 7.45 -7.87 -4.65
C LEU A 285 7.29 -8.41 -3.23
N HIS A 286 7.53 -9.71 -3.06
CA HIS A 286 7.58 -10.41 -1.77
C HIS A 286 9.00 -10.87 -1.52
N LEU A 287 9.56 -10.44 -0.40
CA LEU A 287 10.91 -10.71 0.05
C LEU A 287 10.87 -11.45 1.39
N ARG A 288 11.81 -12.38 1.59
CA ARG A 288 12.07 -13.02 2.88
C ARG A 288 13.52 -12.77 3.29
N LEU A 289 13.72 -12.39 4.53
CA LEU A 289 15.06 -12.16 5.07
C LEU A 289 15.69 -13.48 5.51
N ASN A 290 16.80 -13.85 4.85
CA ASN A 290 17.59 -15.04 5.11
C ASN A 290 19.04 -14.61 5.43
N LYS A 291 19.34 -14.43 6.74
CA LYS A 291 20.69 -14.08 7.22
C LYS A 291 21.49 -15.32 7.54
#